data_e30d75b0b8cc567bbe281633408ba963
#
_entry.id   e30d75b0b8cc567bbe281633408ba963
#
_cell.length_a   1.000
_cell.length_b   1.000
_cell.length_c   1.000
_cell.angle_alpha   90.00
_cell.angle_beta   90.00
_cell.angle_gamma   90.00
#
_symmetry.space_group_name_H-M   'P 1'
#
loop_
_entity.id
_entity.type
_entity.pdbx_description
1 polymer ?
#
loop_
_entity_poly.entity_id
_entity_poly.type
_entity_poly.pdbx_seq_one_letter_code
_entity_poly.pdbx_strand_id
1 'polypeptide(L)' 'MARLQKGEREEREHALLHLLRRLRWGVRESEIAQELGWQRRTVNNYLNELKEEKKAHREGRSWFAE' A
#
# COMPACT_ATOMS: atom_id res chain seq x y z
N MET A 1 -13.30 -19.56 -7.10
CA MET A 1 -13.20 -18.27 -7.67
C MET A 1 -12.74 -17.21 -6.68
N ALA A 2 -11.67 -16.67 -6.92
CA ALA A 2 -11.08 -15.77 -5.94
C ALA A 2 -11.48 -14.33 -6.23
N ARG A 3 -12.55 -13.91 -5.62
CA ARG A 3 -12.96 -12.53 -5.69
C ARG A 3 -12.79 -11.92 -4.31
N LEU A 4 -12.06 -10.83 -4.23
CA LEU A 4 -11.90 -10.16 -2.95
C LEU A 4 -13.22 -9.60 -2.47
N GLN A 5 -13.57 -9.93 -1.26
CA GLN A 5 -14.73 -9.35 -0.63
C GLN A 5 -14.36 -7.99 -0.06
N LYS A 6 -15.39 -7.21 0.21
CA LYS A 6 -15.17 -5.87 0.70
C LYS A 6 -14.28 -5.85 1.94
N GLY A 7 -14.50 -6.77 2.86
CA GLY A 7 -13.69 -6.84 4.07
C GLY A 7 -12.24 -7.13 3.80
N GLU A 8 -11.96 -8.03 2.86
CA GLU A 8 -10.60 -8.36 2.52
C GLU A 8 -9.86 -7.17 1.92
N ARG A 9 -10.55 -6.41 1.09
CA ARG A 9 -9.95 -5.25 0.47
C ARG A 9 -9.61 -4.19 1.51
N GLU A 10 -10.51 -3.98 2.45
CA GLU A 10 -10.28 -3.03 3.52
C GLU A 10 -9.12 -3.46 4.40
N GLU A 11 -9.02 -4.75 4.66
CA GLU A 11 -7.91 -5.26 5.44
C GLU A 11 -6.58 -5.04 4.76
N ARG A 12 -6.53 -5.23 3.45
CA ARG A 12 -5.31 -5.02 2.69
C ARG A 12 -4.91 -3.55 2.68
N GLU A 13 -5.88 -2.67 2.46
CA GLU A 13 -5.61 -1.24 2.51
C GLU A 13 -5.09 -0.84 3.89
N HIS A 14 -5.69 -1.40 4.91
CA HIS A 14 -5.30 -1.10 6.27
C HIS A 14 -3.88 -1.58 6.55
N ALA A 15 -3.56 -2.79 6.11
CA ALA A 15 -2.22 -3.34 6.30
C ALA A 15 -1.17 -2.50 5.59
N LEU A 16 -1.47 -2.08 4.37
CA LEU A 16 -0.55 -1.25 3.62
C LEU A 16 -0.35 0.10 4.28
N LEU A 17 -1.43 0.74 4.69
CA LEU A 17 -1.35 2.04 5.33
C LEU A 17 -0.61 1.94 6.66
N HIS A 18 -0.85 0.87 7.40
CA HIS A 18 -0.15 0.64 8.66
C HIS A 18 1.35 0.52 8.42
N LEU A 19 1.74 -0.19 7.37
CA LEU A 19 3.15 -0.34 7.05
C LEU A 19 3.77 1.01 6.70
N LEU A 20 3.08 1.83 5.91
CA LEU A 20 3.58 3.14 5.57
C LEU A 20 3.75 4.02 6.79
N ARG A 21 2.82 3.93 7.73
CA ARG A 21 2.90 4.71 8.96
C ARG A 21 4.05 4.24 9.85
N ARG A 22 4.31 2.95 9.84
CA ARG A 22 5.41 2.40 10.63
C ARG A 22 6.75 2.81 10.05
N LEU A 23 6.86 2.82 8.71
CA LEU A 23 8.10 3.17 8.04
C LEU A 23 8.04 4.63 7.57
N ARG A 24 8.09 5.52 8.53
CA ARG A 24 7.85 6.94 8.28
C ARG A 24 8.94 7.62 7.45
N TRP A 25 10.09 6.97 7.30
CA TRP A 25 11.15 7.49 6.45
C TRP A 25 10.92 7.22 4.98
N GLY A 26 9.83 6.54 4.66
CA GLY A 26 9.49 6.21 3.29
C GLY A 26 9.85 4.79 2.95
N VAL A 27 9.07 4.20 2.06
CA VAL A 27 9.27 2.81 1.67
C VAL A 27 8.97 2.68 0.19
N ARG A 28 9.78 1.87 -0.51
CA ARG A 28 9.61 1.67 -1.93
C ARG A 28 8.57 0.59 -2.20
N GLU A 29 8.00 0.66 -3.40
CA GLU A 29 7.00 -0.31 -3.81
C GLU A 29 7.50 -1.74 -3.71
N SER A 30 8.74 -1.98 -4.15
CA SER A 30 9.30 -3.32 -4.10
C SER A 30 9.47 -3.81 -2.65
N GLU A 31 9.81 -2.90 -1.75
CA GLU A 31 9.96 -3.24 -0.35
C GLU A 31 8.61 -3.59 0.27
N ILE A 32 7.59 -2.85 -0.12
CA ILE A 32 6.23 -3.12 0.36
C ILE A 32 5.78 -4.50 -0.12
N ALA A 33 6.01 -4.78 -1.39
CA ALA A 33 5.62 -6.06 -1.96
C ALA A 33 6.29 -7.22 -1.22
N GLN A 34 7.56 -7.05 -0.91
CA GLN A 34 8.31 -8.08 -0.22
C GLN A 34 7.82 -8.24 1.21
N GLU A 35 7.59 -7.13 1.87
CA GLU A 35 7.18 -7.15 3.27
C GLU A 35 5.80 -7.76 3.45
N LEU A 36 4.87 -7.43 2.56
CA LEU A 36 3.49 -7.92 2.65
C LEU A 36 3.27 -9.23 1.91
N GLY A 37 4.25 -9.67 1.12
CA GLY A 37 4.09 -10.87 0.34
C GLY A 37 3.11 -10.70 -0.82
N TRP A 38 2.99 -9.49 -1.34
CA TRP A 38 2.09 -9.18 -2.44
C TRP A 38 2.88 -9.05 -3.74
N GLN A 39 2.17 -9.18 -4.86
CA GLN A 39 2.76 -8.86 -6.14
C GLN A 39 2.90 -7.34 -6.27
N ARG A 40 3.94 -6.90 -6.96
CA ARG A 40 4.17 -5.47 -7.11
C ARG A 40 2.99 -4.76 -7.76
N ARG A 41 2.35 -5.42 -8.73
CA ARG A 41 1.17 -4.84 -9.38
C ARG A 41 0.07 -4.57 -8.37
N THR A 42 -0.15 -5.51 -7.46
CA THR A 42 -1.16 -5.35 -6.43
C THR A 42 -0.82 -4.17 -5.53
N VAL A 43 0.46 -4.10 -5.11
CA VAL A 43 0.92 -2.99 -4.29
C VAL A 43 0.69 -1.67 -5.00
N ASN A 44 1.06 -1.60 -6.27
CA ASN A 44 0.91 -0.38 -7.05
C ASN A 44 -0.54 0.07 -7.10
N ASN A 45 -1.45 -0.87 -7.33
CA ASN A 45 -2.87 -0.54 -7.41
C ASN A 45 -3.39 0.02 -6.09
N TYR A 46 -3.01 -0.60 -4.98
CA TYR A 46 -3.45 -0.12 -3.67
C TYR A 46 -2.82 1.22 -3.32
N LEU A 47 -1.55 1.41 -3.67
CA LEU A 47 -0.88 2.69 -3.42
C LEU A 47 -1.56 3.82 -4.19
N ASN A 48 -1.92 3.55 -5.44
CA ASN A 48 -2.60 4.56 -6.23
C ASN A 48 -3.97 4.90 -5.65
N GLU A 49 -4.67 3.91 -5.12
CA GLU A 49 -5.94 4.16 -4.48
C GLU A 49 -5.78 5.01 -3.22
N LEU A 50 -4.78 4.70 -2.42
CA LEU A 50 -4.51 5.49 -1.23
C LEU A 50 -4.13 6.92 -1.59
N LYS A 51 -3.39 7.08 -2.67
CA LYS A 51 -3.02 8.41 -3.15
C LYS A 51 -4.26 9.19 -3.58
N GLU A 52 -5.18 8.52 -4.29
CA GLU A 52 -6.42 9.16 -4.71
C GLU A 52 -7.25 9.58 -3.51
N GLU A 53 -7.23 8.79 -2.46
CA GLU A 53 -7.96 9.09 -1.24
C GLU A 53 -7.21 10.04 -0.33
N LYS A 54 -6.04 10.50 -0.77
CA LYS A 54 -5.20 11.43 -0.01
C LYS A 54 -4.76 10.86 1.32
N LYS A 55 -4.56 9.55 1.36
CA LYS A 55 -4.06 8.85 2.54
C LYS A 55 -2.58 8.52 2.42
N ALA A 56 -2.02 8.66 1.24
CA ALA A 56 -0.61 8.40 0.99
C ALA A 56 -0.12 9.28 -0.14
N HIS A 57 1.18 9.48 -0.19
CA HIS A 57 1.77 10.23 -1.30
C HIS A 57 3.15 9.65 -1.61
N ARG A 58 3.65 9.96 -2.78
CA ARG A 58 4.94 9.50 -3.23
C ARG A 58 5.88 10.68 -3.43
N GLU A 59 7.11 10.52 -2.97
CA GLU A 59 8.18 11.47 -3.22
C GLU A 59 9.33 10.68 -3.84
N GLY A 60 9.60 10.93 -5.13
CA GLY A 60 10.57 10.14 -5.83
C GLY A 60 10.09 8.70 -5.94
N ARG A 61 10.84 7.78 -5.37
CA ARG A 61 10.49 6.36 -5.38
C ARG A 61 9.95 5.87 -4.05
N SER A 62 9.79 6.76 -3.11
CA SER A 62 9.35 6.38 -1.77
C SER A 62 7.92 6.80 -1.53
N TRP A 63 7.21 5.95 -0.81
CA TRP A 63 5.83 6.21 -0.45
C TRP A 63 5.74 6.52 1.04
N PHE A 64 4.84 7.44 1.35
CA PHE A 64 4.65 7.92 2.73
C PHE A 64 3.17 7.95 3.05
N ALA A 65 2.84 7.67 4.31
CA ALA A 65 1.47 7.88 4.79
C ALA A 65 1.28 9.37 5.06
N GLU A 66 0.05 9.83 4.81
CA GLU A 66 -0.31 11.22 5.13
C GLU A 66 -0.47 11.41 6.63
#